data_b1e604f1a4d8f0f4f8ca6d5bf3529bb9
#
_entry.id   b1e604f1a4d8f0f4f8ca6d5bf3529bb9
#
_cell.length_a   1.000
_cell.length_b   1.000
_cell.length_c   1.000
_cell.angle_alpha   90.00
_cell.angle_beta   90.00
_cell.angle_gamma   90.00
#
_symmetry.space_group_name_H-M   'P 1'
#
loop_
_entity.id
_entity.type
_entity.pdbx_description
1 polymer ?
#
loop_
_entity_poly.entity_id
_entity_poly.type
_entity_poly.pdbx_seq_one_letter_code
_entity_poly.pdbx_strand_id
1 'polypeptide(L)'
;MLELIYIIFALPVVCAALAISGVLGSGSLLHWLNRLTAAAVGVAVILLAQSFTPTQPFNSEYVYLDALNVWVILIITALYVAAAWVSKSYLLREHSRGYLSRTPGLIGRYYALFQMFVWTMFLVLMVKNLGLMWVAIEATTLVSAFLVSFKFTRSALE
;
A
#
# COMPACT_ATOMS: atom_id res chain seq x y z
N MET A 1 -1.78 -9.46 18.80
CA MET A 1 -1.04 -9.62 17.52
C MET A 1 -1.97 -9.81 16.33
N LEU A 2 -2.91 -10.76 16.33
CA LEU A 2 -3.85 -10.98 15.22
C LEU A 2 -4.62 -9.71 14.83
N GLU A 3 -5.13 -8.97 15.80
CA GLU A 3 -5.85 -7.70 15.56
C GLU A 3 -5.00 -6.69 14.76
N LEU A 4 -3.72 -6.54 15.11
CA LEU A 4 -2.81 -5.64 14.41
C LEU A 4 -2.56 -6.09 12.98
N ILE A 5 -2.43 -7.40 12.74
CA ILE A 5 -2.28 -7.97 11.41
C ILE A 5 -3.52 -7.68 10.56
N TYR A 6 -4.74 -7.86 11.11
CA TYR A 6 -5.97 -7.52 10.40
C TYR A 6 -6.04 -6.03 10.04
N ILE A 7 -5.63 -5.14 10.94
CA ILE A 7 -5.57 -3.69 10.66
C ILE A 7 -4.59 -3.40 9.52
N ILE A 8 -3.39 -3.99 9.54
CA ILE A 8 -2.37 -3.81 8.49
C ILE A 8 -2.90 -4.27 7.13
N PHE A 9 -3.69 -5.35 7.07
CA PHE A 9 -4.27 -5.84 5.82
C PHE A 9 -5.52 -5.08 5.39
N ALA A 10 -6.43 -4.75 6.32
CA ALA A 10 -7.72 -4.17 5.98
C ALA A 10 -7.61 -2.70 5.55
N LEU A 11 -6.79 -1.90 6.24
CA LEU A 11 -6.73 -0.46 6.00
C LEU A 11 -6.32 -0.09 4.56
N PRO A 12 -5.25 -0.68 3.95
CA PRO A 12 -4.91 -0.37 2.57
C PRO A 12 -6.00 -0.76 1.58
N VAL A 13 -6.65 -1.92 1.77
CA VAL A 13 -7.74 -2.39 0.90
C VAL A 13 -8.95 -1.47 0.97
N VAL A 14 -9.37 -1.09 2.18
CA VAL A 14 -10.48 -0.14 2.39
C VAL A 14 -10.16 1.21 1.77
N CYS A 15 -8.94 1.72 1.97
CA CYS A 15 -8.49 2.96 1.37
C CYS A 15 -8.50 2.88 -0.17
N ALA A 16 -8.02 1.77 -0.75
CA ALA A 16 -8.06 1.54 -2.20
C ALA A 16 -9.50 1.53 -2.75
N ALA A 17 -10.41 0.83 -2.09
CA ALA A 17 -11.81 0.77 -2.47
C ALA A 17 -12.48 2.16 -2.42
N LEU A 18 -12.25 2.93 -1.36
CA LEU A 18 -12.75 4.31 -1.23
C LEU A 18 -12.14 5.24 -2.28
N ALA A 19 -10.88 5.05 -2.66
CA ALA A 19 -10.25 5.85 -3.69
C ALA A 19 -10.82 5.60 -5.10
N ILE A 20 -11.23 4.36 -5.41
CA ILE A 20 -11.84 4.00 -6.70
C ILE A 20 -13.31 4.39 -6.76
N SER A 21 -14.06 4.27 -5.65
CA SER A 21 -15.51 4.47 -5.62
C SER A 21 -15.95 5.88 -6.03
N GLY A 22 -15.05 6.85 -6.04
CA GLY A 22 -15.37 8.25 -6.35
C GLY A 22 -16.21 8.97 -5.29
N VAL A 23 -16.60 8.29 -4.22
CA VAL A 23 -17.41 8.84 -3.11
C VAL A 23 -16.77 10.09 -2.51
N LEU A 24 -15.45 10.13 -2.48
CA LEU A 24 -14.67 11.21 -1.87
C LEU A 24 -14.47 12.44 -2.78
N GLY A 25 -15.07 12.48 -3.97
CA GLY A 25 -15.23 13.61 -4.90
C GLY A 25 -14.11 14.67 -5.02
N SER A 26 -13.35 14.92 -3.96
CA SER A 26 -12.28 15.92 -3.91
C SER A 26 -10.89 15.27 -3.77
N GLY A 27 -9.96 15.68 -4.63
CA GLY A 27 -8.55 15.24 -4.54
C GLY A 27 -7.93 15.53 -3.18
N SER A 28 -8.37 16.57 -2.48
CA SER A 28 -7.86 16.92 -1.15
C SER A 28 -8.18 15.86 -0.10
N LEU A 29 -9.40 15.33 -0.08
CA LEU A 29 -9.80 14.27 0.84
C LEU A 29 -9.02 12.97 0.57
N LEU A 30 -8.79 12.62 -0.70
CA LEU A 30 -8.00 11.46 -1.08
C LEU A 30 -6.54 11.57 -0.60
N HIS A 31 -5.95 12.77 -0.67
CA HIS A 31 -4.59 12.99 -0.13
C HIS A 31 -4.52 12.78 1.39
N TRP A 32 -5.51 13.29 2.14
CA TRP A 32 -5.58 13.09 3.58
C TRP A 32 -5.85 11.64 3.96
N LEU A 33 -6.80 10.99 3.27
CA LEU A 33 -7.10 9.58 3.49
C LEU A 33 -5.84 8.71 3.32
N ASN A 34 -5.11 8.90 2.22
CA ASN A 34 -3.86 8.16 1.96
C ASN A 34 -2.83 8.33 3.07
N ARG A 35 -2.62 9.56 3.56
CA ARG A 35 -1.68 9.86 4.64
C ARG A 35 -2.12 9.26 5.97
N LEU A 36 -3.40 9.39 6.32
CA LEU A 36 -3.94 8.83 7.54
C LEU A 36 -3.85 7.30 7.54
N THR A 37 -4.16 6.66 6.43
CA THR A 37 -3.98 5.20 6.27
C THR A 37 -2.53 4.81 6.45
N ALA A 38 -1.59 5.51 5.81
CA ALA A 38 -0.16 5.22 5.96
C ALA A 38 0.33 5.42 7.40
N ALA A 39 -0.12 6.46 8.08
CA ALA A 39 0.22 6.71 9.48
C ALA A 39 -0.38 5.63 10.41
N ALA A 40 -1.65 5.26 10.20
CA ALA A 40 -2.30 4.23 11.01
C ALA A 40 -1.65 2.85 10.84
N VAL A 41 -1.33 2.47 9.60
CA VAL A 41 -0.56 1.24 9.32
C VAL A 41 0.83 1.32 9.95
N GLY A 42 1.49 2.47 9.88
CA GLY A 42 2.79 2.69 10.51
C GLY A 42 2.75 2.47 12.02
N VAL A 43 1.76 3.04 12.70
CA VAL A 43 1.54 2.80 14.14
C VAL A 43 1.27 1.33 14.43
N ALA A 44 0.39 0.68 13.64
CA ALA A 44 0.07 -0.74 13.82
C ALA A 44 1.31 -1.64 13.67
N VAL A 45 2.18 -1.36 12.70
CA VAL A 45 3.44 -2.10 12.49
C VAL A 45 4.44 -1.87 13.64
N ILE A 46 4.55 -0.64 14.16
CA ILE A 46 5.40 -0.35 15.32
C ILE A 46 4.90 -1.11 16.54
N LEU A 47 3.60 -1.12 16.82
CA LEU A 47 3.00 -1.87 17.92
C LEU A 47 3.18 -3.38 17.74
N LEU A 48 3.06 -3.88 16.51
CA LEU A 48 3.32 -5.28 16.19
C LEU A 48 4.80 -5.63 16.47
N ALA A 49 5.74 -4.80 16.06
CA ALA A 49 7.17 -5.03 16.31
C ALA A 49 7.51 -4.99 17.80
N GLN A 50 6.87 -4.11 18.59
CA GLN A 50 7.06 -4.06 20.05
C GLN A 50 6.47 -5.28 20.77
N SER A 51 5.38 -5.84 20.26
CA SER A 51 4.74 -7.04 20.83
C SER A 51 5.36 -8.35 20.34
N PHE A 52 6.28 -8.28 19.37
CA PHE A 52 6.93 -9.45 18.79
C PHE A 52 8.13 -9.89 19.65
N THR A 53 8.20 -11.17 19.96
CA THR A 53 9.33 -11.78 20.69
C THR A 53 10.21 -12.53 19.69
N PRO A 54 11.48 -12.13 19.48
CA PRO A 54 12.34 -12.70 18.43
C PRO A 54 12.61 -14.19 18.59
N THR A 55 12.50 -14.72 19.81
CA THR A 55 12.76 -16.13 20.14
C THR A 55 11.58 -17.06 19.80
N GLN A 56 10.39 -16.50 19.56
CA GLN A 56 9.20 -17.28 19.26
C GLN A 56 8.50 -16.73 18.01
N PRO A 57 8.63 -17.41 16.84
CA PRO A 57 7.93 -16.99 15.64
C PRO A 57 6.42 -17.08 15.85
N PHE A 58 5.71 -16.08 15.37
CA PHE A 58 4.26 -16.12 15.36
C PHE A 58 3.77 -17.01 14.21
N ASN A 59 3.05 -18.06 14.56
CA ASN A 59 2.54 -19.05 13.61
C ASN A 59 1.03 -19.22 13.79
N SER A 60 0.26 -18.79 12.79
CA SER A 60 -1.17 -18.99 12.70
C SER A 60 -1.49 -19.90 11.51
N GLU A 61 -2.77 -20.16 11.25
CA GLU A 61 -3.22 -20.99 10.14
C GLU A 61 -2.73 -20.43 8.77
N TYR A 62 -2.84 -19.11 8.56
CA TYR A 62 -2.53 -18.44 7.29
C TYR A 62 -1.31 -17.53 7.33
N VAL A 63 -0.87 -17.14 8.53
CA VAL A 63 0.18 -16.13 8.74
C VAL A 63 1.35 -16.73 9.50
N TYR A 64 2.54 -16.46 8.98
CA TYR A 64 3.81 -16.78 9.61
C TYR A 64 4.67 -15.52 9.70
N LEU A 65 5.16 -15.20 10.89
CA LEU A 65 6.06 -14.06 11.12
C LEU A 65 7.27 -14.52 11.93
N ASP A 66 8.43 -14.27 11.40
CA ASP A 66 9.71 -14.40 12.10
C ASP A 66 10.37 -13.02 12.28
N ALA A 67 11.54 -13.00 12.91
CA ALA A 67 12.27 -11.77 13.14
C ALA A 67 12.67 -11.07 11.84
N LEU A 68 13.01 -11.82 10.78
CA LEU A 68 13.36 -11.27 9.48
C LEU A 68 12.14 -10.58 8.83
N ASN A 69 10.98 -11.26 8.85
CA ASN A 69 9.74 -10.70 8.30
C ASN A 69 9.37 -9.38 8.98
N VAL A 70 9.46 -9.31 10.31
CA VAL A 70 9.17 -8.09 11.06
C VAL A 70 10.11 -6.94 10.68
N TRP A 71 11.41 -7.22 10.52
CA TRP A 71 12.39 -6.21 10.08
C TRP A 71 12.07 -5.70 8.67
N VAL A 72 11.76 -6.58 7.74
CA VAL A 72 11.42 -6.18 6.36
C VAL A 72 10.11 -5.41 6.32
N ILE A 73 9.11 -5.80 7.11
CA ILE A 73 7.84 -5.07 7.26
C ILE A 73 8.08 -3.64 7.76
N LEU A 74 8.96 -3.45 8.75
CA LEU A 74 9.34 -2.11 9.24
C LEU A 74 9.95 -1.25 8.13
N ILE A 75 10.87 -1.81 7.34
CA ILE A 75 11.51 -1.09 6.21
C ILE A 75 10.46 -0.70 5.16
N ILE A 76 9.59 -1.64 4.74
CA ILE A 76 8.52 -1.36 3.77
C ILE A 76 7.58 -0.29 4.32
N THR A 77 7.23 -0.36 5.59
CA THR A 77 6.35 0.63 6.23
C THR A 77 6.98 2.01 6.26
N ALA A 78 8.27 2.12 6.56
CA ALA A 78 8.97 3.41 6.52
C ALA A 78 8.95 4.03 5.11
N LEU A 79 9.22 3.21 4.07
CA LEU A 79 9.13 3.64 2.67
C LEU A 79 7.69 4.00 2.27
N TYR A 80 6.71 3.23 2.72
CA TYR A 80 5.29 3.50 2.48
C TYR A 80 4.85 4.86 3.05
N VAL A 81 5.19 5.15 4.32
CA VAL A 81 4.88 6.42 4.95
C VAL A 81 5.57 7.57 4.21
N ALA A 82 6.86 7.45 3.91
CA ALA A 82 7.59 8.47 3.16
C ALA A 82 6.97 8.73 1.79
N ALA A 83 6.65 7.68 1.03
CA ALA A 83 6.01 7.78 -0.28
C ALA A 83 4.61 8.41 -0.19
N ALA A 84 3.81 8.05 0.81
CA ALA A 84 2.48 8.63 1.03
C ALA A 84 2.54 10.15 1.28
N TRP A 85 3.58 10.64 1.99
CA TRP A 85 3.78 12.07 2.21
C TRP A 85 4.16 12.81 0.93
N VAL A 86 5.05 12.24 0.12
CA VAL A 86 5.54 12.85 -1.14
C VAL A 86 4.49 12.77 -2.25
N SER A 87 3.59 11.79 -2.25
CA SER A 87 2.58 11.54 -3.29
C SER A 87 1.73 12.77 -3.63
N LYS A 88 1.36 13.59 -2.62
CA LYS A 88 0.60 14.82 -2.85
C LYS A 88 1.37 15.80 -3.72
N SER A 89 2.63 16.06 -3.38
CA SER A 89 3.48 17.02 -4.12
C SER A 89 3.74 16.54 -5.54
N TYR A 90 3.92 15.23 -5.71
CA TYR A 90 4.06 14.61 -7.03
C TYR A 90 2.80 14.84 -7.89
N LEU A 91 1.62 14.51 -7.36
CA LEU A 91 0.35 14.66 -8.10
C LEU A 91 0.01 16.12 -8.42
N LEU A 92 0.32 17.05 -7.52
CA LEU A 92 0.11 18.48 -7.78
C LEU A 92 1.00 19.00 -8.91
N ARG A 93 2.27 18.60 -8.97
CA ARG A 93 3.16 18.94 -10.08
C ARG A 93 2.67 18.35 -11.40
N GLU A 94 2.13 17.14 -11.37
CA GLU A 94 1.60 16.48 -12.54
C GLU A 94 0.30 17.12 -13.03
N HIS A 95 -0.51 17.61 -12.10
CA HIS A 95 -1.71 18.41 -12.42
C HIS A 95 -1.33 19.73 -13.10
N SER A 96 -0.31 20.44 -12.62
CA SER A 96 0.15 21.69 -13.23
C SER A 96 0.71 21.52 -14.65
N ARG A 97 1.18 20.30 -14.99
CA ARG A 97 1.62 19.94 -16.34
C ARG A 97 0.47 19.57 -17.30
N GLY A 98 -0.78 19.60 -16.83
CA GLY A 98 -1.96 19.35 -17.64
C GLY A 98 -2.31 17.88 -17.90
N TYR A 99 -1.51 16.92 -17.39
CA TYR A 99 -1.76 15.49 -17.63
C TYR A 99 -2.96 14.94 -16.84
N LEU A 100 -3.18 15.45 -15.61
CA LEU A 100 -4.29 14.99 -14.75
C LEU A 100 -5.63 15.66 -15.03
N SER A 101 -5.67 16.82 -15.70
CA SER A 101 -6.91 17.55 -15.94
C SER A 101 -7.82 16.88 -16.97
N ARG A 102 -7.30 15.96 -17.78
CA ARG A 102 -8.02 15.32 -18.88
C ARG A 102 -8.78 14.04 -18.52
N THR A 103 -8.50 13.44 -17.37
CA THR A 103 -9.10 12.14 -17.01
C THR A 103 -9.68 12.19 -15.60
N PRO A 104 -11.03 12.25 -15.46
CA PRO A 104 -11.68 12.17 -14.15
C PRO A 104 -11.29 10.86 -13.42
N GLY A 105 -11.04 10.94 -12.13
CA GLY A 105 -10.74 9.76 -11.31
C GLY A 105 -9.29 9.25 -11.37
N LEU A 106 -8.39 9.90 -12.12
CA LEU A 106 -7.01 9.46 -12.24
C LEU A 106 -6.26 9.48 -10.89
N ILE A 107 -6.55 10.49 -10.05
CA ILE A 107 -5.99 10.59 -8.69
C ILE A 107 -6.46 9.40 -7.83
N GLY A 108 -7.73 9.03 -7.92
CA GLY A 108 -8.27 7.87 -7.20
C GLY A 108 -7.61 6.57 -7.64
N ARG A 109 -7.43 6.36 -8.95
CA ARG A 109 -6.71 5.19 -9.49
C ARG A 109 -5.26 5.12 -9.01
N TYR A 110 -4.55 6.25 -8.99
CA TYR A 110 -3.19 6.29 -8.45
C TYR A 110 -3.13 5.84 -7.00
N TYR A 111 -3.99 6.39 -6.12
CA TYR A 111 -4.01 6.02 -4.71
C TYR A 111 -4.45 4.57 -4.49
N ALA A 112 -5.41 4.09 -5.26
CA ALA A 112 -5.84 2.71 -5.19
C ALA A 112 -4.70 1.74 -5.57
N LEU A 113 -4.02 1.98 -6.68
CA LEU A 113 -2.87 1.18 -7.10
C LEU A 113 -1.72 1.27 -6.08
N PHE A 114 -1.48 2.45 -5.53
CA PHE A 114 -0.45 2.64 -4.50
C PHE A 114 -0.75 1.84 -3.23
N GLN A 115 -2.00 1.86 -2.76
CA GLN A 115 -2.43 1.08 -1.59
C GLN A 115 -2.38 -0.44 -1.87
N MET A 116 -2.82 -0.87 -3.05
CA MET A 116 -2.76 -2.27 -3.46
C MET A 116 -1.32 -2.77 -3.59
N PHE A 117 -0.39 -1.94 -4.07
CA PHE A 117 1.02 -2.26 -4.13
C PHE A 117 1.60 -2.56 -2.74
N VAL A 118 1.34 -1.69 -1.77
CA VAL A 118 1.78 -1.89 -0.38
C VAL A 118 1.13 -3.12 0.24
N TRP A 119 -0.16 -3.33 -0.01
CA TRP A 119 -0.89 -4.49 0.48
C TRP A 119 -0.29 -5.81 -0.02
N THR A 120 0.05 -5.90 -1.32
CA THR A 120 0.69 -7.10 -1.88
C THR A 120 2.08 -7.34 -1.31
N MET A 121 2.85 -6.29 -1.00
CA MET A 121 4.14 -6.42 -0.33
C MET A 121 4.01 -7.02 1.09
N PHE A 122 3.03 -6.55 1.87
CA PHE A 122 2.75 -7.14 3.19
C PHE A 122 2.26 -8.60 3.05
N LEU A 123 1.45 -8.91 2.04
CA LEU A 123 0.98 -10.25 1.81
C LEU A 123 2.14 -11.23 1.54
N VAL A 124 3.12 -10.86 0.71
CA VAL A 124 4.32 -11.67 0.45
C VAL A 124 5.05 -12.04 1.74
N LEU A 125 5.16 -11.09 2.68
CA LEU A 125 5.95 -11.27 3.91
C LEU A 125 5.20 -12.04 5.01
N MET A 126 3.89 -12.04 4.99
CA MET A 126 3.08 -12.59 6.09
C MET A 126 2.42 -13.92 5.75
N VAL A 127 2.26 -14.26 4.48
CA VAL A 127 1.54 -15.47 4.10
C VAL A 127 2.41 -16.72 4.32
N LYS A 128 1.79 -17.74 4.92
CA LYS A 128 2.46 -19.03 5.20
C LYS A 128 2.49 -19.97 4.01
N ASN A 129 1.51 -19.89 3.12
CA ASN A 129 1.37 -20.78 1.98
C ASN A 129 2.25 -20.32 0.83
N LEU A 130 3.17 -21.19 0.36
CA LEU A 130 4.09 -20.88 -0.74
C LEU A 130 3.39 -20.55 -2.05
N GLY A 131 2.26 -21.19 -2.34
CA GLY A 131 1.46 -20.89 -3.53
C GLY A 131 0.86 -19.48 -3.48
N LEU A 132 0.30 -19.09 -2.32
CA LEU A 132 -0.21 -17.73 -2.10
C LEU A 132 0.93 -16.69 -2.10
N MET A 133 2.10 -17.03 -1.57
CA MET A 133 3.27 -16.17 -1.61
C MET A 133 3.71 -15.92 -3.06
N TRP A 134 3.74 -16.95 -3.89
CA TRP A 134 4.04 -16.80 -5.31
C TRP A 134 3.03 -15.90 -6.03
N VAL A 135 1.72 -16.12 -5.81
CA VAL A 135 0.66 -15.26 -6.35
C VAL A 135 0.82 -13.81 -5.88
N ALA A 136 1.20 -13.59 -4.62
CA ALA A 136 1.42 -12.25 -4.08
C ALA A 136 2.62 -11.54 -4.73
N ILE A 137 3.71 -12.28 -5.04
CA ILE A 137 4.87 -11.75 -5.79
C ILE A 137 4.44 -11.31 -7.19
N GLU A 138 3.70 -12.15 -7.92
CA GLU A 138 3.18 -11.81 -9.25
C GLU A 138 2.22 -10.60 -9.18
N ALA A 139 1.36 -10.56 -8.18
CA ALA A 139 0.47 -9.41 -7.96
C ALA A 139 1.25 -8.12 -7.69
N THR A 140 2.36 -8.18 -6.93
CA THR A 140 3.21 -7.02 -6.68
C THR A 140 3.82 -6.46 -7.97
N THR A 141 4.33 -7.34 -8.84
CA THR A 141 4.89 -6.94 -10.14
C THR A 141 3.81 -6.34 -11.05
N LEU A 142 2.64 -6.95 -11.10
CA LEU A 142 1.51 -6.47 -11.90
C LEU A 142 1.02 -5.09 -11.44
N VAL A 143 0.81 -4.92 -10.12
CA VAL A 143 0.34 -3.64 -9.56
C VAL A 143 1.40 -2.55 -9.74
N SER A 144 2.70 -2.88 -9.61
CA SER A 144 3.77 -1.92 -9.85
C SER A 144 3.81 -1.46 -11.32
N ALA A 145 3.62 -2.36 -12.27
CA ALA A 145 3.53 -2.03 -13.69
C ALA A 145 2.34 -1.08 -13.96
N PHE A 146 1.18 -1.34 -13.38
CA PHE A 146 0.02 -0.45 -13.48
C PHE A 146 0.26 0.90 -12.77
N LEU A 147 0.99 0.91 -11.67
CA LEU A 147 1.32 2.15 -10.96
C LEU A 147 2.28 3.03 -11.76
N VAL A 148 3.25 2.45 -12.48
CA VAL A 148 4.15 3.18 -13.37
C VAL A 148 3.40 3.70 -14.60
N SER A 149 2.53 2.89 -15.18
CA SER A 149 1.76 3.22 -16.38
C SER A 149 0.41 3.88 -16.11
N PHE A 150 0.11 4.32 -14.87
CA PHE A 150 -1.21 4.81 -14.48
C PHE A 150 -1.74 5.97 -15.34
N LYS A 151 -0.86 6.71 -15.99
CA LYS A 151 -1.22 7.82 -16.90
C LYS A 151 -1.66 7.37 -18.29
N PHE A 152 -1.37 6.13 -18.68
CA PHE A 152 -1.63 5.58 -20.01
C PHE A 152 -1.18 6.51 -21.16
N THR A 153 -0.05 7.22 -21.00
CA THR A 153 0.57 8.01 -22.05
C THR A 153 1.54 7.14 -22.86
N ARG A 154 1.70 7.43 -24.17
CA ARG A 154 2.66 6.69 -25.01
C ARG A 154 4.07 6.60 -24.39
N SER A 155 4.53 7.70 -23.80
CA SER A 155 5.82 7.76 -23.10
C SER A 155 5.89 6.97 -21.77
N ALA A 156 4.78 6.46 -21.27
CA ALA A 156 4.73 5.61 -20.07
C ALA A 156 4.61 4.12 -20.42
N LEU A 157 4.42 3.81 -21.73
CA LEU A 157 4.28 2.45 -22.26
C LEU A 157 5.52 1.98 -23.02
N GLU A 158 6.44 2.91 -23.36
CA GLU A 158 7.77 2.65 -23.94
C GLU A 158 8.84 2.52 -22.85
#